data_cfb6917bdcfe1ef2d8af1431550f40b1
#
_entry.id   cfb6917bdcfe1ef2d8af1431550f40b1
#
_cell.length_a   1.000
_cell.length_b   1.000
_cell.length_c   1.000
_cell.angle_alpha   90.00
_cell.angle_beta   90.00
_cell.angle_gamma   90.00
#
_symmetry.space_group_name_H-M   'P 1'
#
loop_
_entity.id
_entity.type
_entity.pdbx_description
1 polymer ?
#
loop_
_entity_poly.entity_id
_entity_poly.type
_entity_poly.pdbx_seq_one_letter_code
_entity_poly.pdbx_strand_id
1 'polypeptide(L)'
;GYISPKVLLYAGLVAGLAAIVVCSSSGLLAGVIAIMFLPAALYYLIQTIRFPIVAFYGLFVLNYFITSIIRYGNLSGFSVVMDIGLFCTLFAALVHSILTQKLPWNNGINVLTIGCALWAIYCFLEVGNPTAVFEAWSTSRGIIYTGFIVAFLGSVLINRLRYVKHILLILSILVLLASLKALIQKYIGFDPLERAWLDQGGAKTHIIATGTRYFSFFTDAGNLGSNMGMAGIVYGIITIYSSNRQTKIYYGIVALLGIYTMFLSGTRGAMAVPLGGLMLFGLISKKAHLVLSTFFLGILIYLFFAHTYIGQSNPMIRRMRTAFHPTEDASFNVRAENKKKLAVYLKN
;
A
#
# COMPACT_ATOMS: atom_id res chain seq x y z
N GLY A 1 -2.46 46.31 16.19
CA GLY A 1 -3.58 45.65 16.83
C GLY A 1 -3.60 44.18 16.46
N TYR A 2 -3.51 43.28 17.45
CA TYR A 2 -3.66 41.85 17.23
C TYR A 2 -5.12 41.55 16.85
N ILE A 3 -5.35 41.07 15.63
CA ILE A 3 -6.67 40.57 15.23
C ILE A 3 -6.92 39.27 16.01
N SER A 4 -8.04 39.20 16.74
CA SER A 4 -8.32 38.01 17.56
C SER A 4 -8.46 36.77 16.67
N PRO A 5 -7.99 35.58 17.11
CA PRO A 5 -8.13 34.35 16.34
C PRO A 5 -9.57 34.01 15.95
N LYS A 6 -10.56 34.45 16.76
CA LYS A 6 -11.99 34.28 16.48
C LYS A 6 -12.44 35.13 15.29
N VAL A 7 -11.94 36.37 15.16
CA VAL A 7 -12.28 37.25 14.02
C VAL A 7 -11.72 36.68 12.71
N LEU A 8 -10.48 36.18 12.74
CA LEU A 8 -9.87 35.48 11.59
C LEU A 8 -10.65 34.23 11.19
N LEU A 9 -11.12 33.46 12.18
CA LEU A 9 -11.93 32.27 11.92
C LEU A 9 -13.29 32.65 11.26
N TYR A 10 -13.98 33.64 11.80
CA TYR A 10 -15.27 34.10 11.23
C TYR A 10 -15.10 34.72 9.84
N ALA A 11 -14.06 35.52 9.64
CA ALA A 11 -13.78 36.10 8.33
C ALA A 11 -13.45 35.00 7.29
N GLY A 12 -12.68 33.97 7.68
CA GLY A 12 -12.39 32.80 6.84
C GLY A 12 -13.63 32.00 6.50
N LEU A 13 -14.53 31.79 7.46
CA LEU A 13 -15.81 31.10 7.23
C LEU A 13 -16.71 31.87 6.27
N VAL A 14 -16.86 33.19 6.45
CA VAL A 14 -17.66 34.04 5.56
C VAL A 14 -17.09 34.06 4.15
N ALA A 15 -15.77 34.22 4.00
CA ALA A 15 -15.11 34.17 2.70
C ALA A 15 -15.25 32.80 2.02
N GLY A 16 -15.12 31.71 2.77
CA GLY A 16 -15.33 30.33 2.28
C GLY A 16 -16.76 30.11 1.80
N LEU A 17 -17.76 30.54 2.56
CA LEU A 17 -19.17 30.44 2.17
C LEU A 17 -19.47 31.28 0.91
N ALA A 18 -18.96 32.51 0.83
CA ALA A 18 -19.14 33.35 -0.36
C ALA A 18 -18.52 32.70 -1.61
N ALA A 19 -17.31 32.13 -1.48
CA ALA A 19 -16.64 31.43 -2.57
C ALA A 19 -17.40 30.16 -3.00
N ILE A 20 -17.99 29.40 -2.06
CA ILE A 20 -18.84 28.23 -2.36
C ILE A 20 -20.06 28.66 -3.19
N VAL A 21 -20.72 29.74 -2.79
CA VAL A 21 -21.89 30.29 -3.51
C VAL A 21 -21.50 30.68 -4.94
N VAL A 22 -20.38 31.38 -5.12
CA VAL A 22 -19.93 31.82 -6.45
C VAL A 22 -19.55 30.60 -7.32
N CYS A 23 -18.82 29.62 -6.79
CA CYS A 23 -18.47 28.41 -7.55
C CYS A 23 -19.70 27.57 -7.89
N SER A 24 -20.65 27.48 -6.98
CA SER A 24 -21.93 26.76 -7.21
C SER A 24 -22.77 27.41 -8.31
N SER A 25 -22.86 28.73 -8.31
CA SER A 25 -23.60 29.48 -9.34
C SER A 25 -22.92 29.41 -10.73
N SER A 26 -21.62 29.18 -10.77
CA SER A 26 -20.82 29.04 -12.00
C SER A 26 -20.78 27.59 -12.55
N GLY A 27 -21.43 26.63 -11.89
CA GLY A 27 -21.41 25.22 -12.28
C GLY A 27 -20.05 24.52 -12.02
N LEU A 28 -19.15 25.15 -11.27
CA LEU A 28 -17.82 24.65 -10.94
C LEU A 28 -17.85 23.73 -9.72
N LEU A 29 -18.42 22.54 -9.85
CA LEU A 29 -18.51 21.55 -8.76
C LEU A 29 -17.14 21.24 -8.12
N ALA A 30 -16.09 21.16 -8.92
CA ALA A 30 -14.74 20.94 -8.45
C ALA A 30 -14.25 22.08 -7.55
N GLY A 31 -14.60 23.34 -7.86
CA GLY A 31 -14.27 24.49 -7.03
C GLY A 31 -14.99 24.46 -5.69
N VAL A 32 -16.27 24.08 -5.65
CA VAL A 32 -17.03 23.92 -4.40
C VAL A 32 -16.39 22.88 -3.50
N ILE A 33 -16.04 21.72 -4.07
CA ILE A 33 -15.36 20.63 -3.33
C ILE A 33 -14.01 21.11 -2.79
N ALA A 34 -13.20 21.78 -3.63
CA ALA A 34 -11.90 22.30 -3.22
C ALA A 34 -12.01 23.28 -2.03
N ILE A 35 -12.99 24.18 -2.07
CA ILE A 35 -13.21 25.16 -1.00
C ILE A 35 -13.69 24.49 0.29
N MET A 36 -14.57 23.49 0.20
CA MET A 36 -15.02 22.73 1.37
C MET A 36 -13.88 22.00 2.07
N PHE A 37 -12.90 21.48 1.32
CA PHE A 37 -11.75 20.79 1.88
C PHE A 37 -10.60 21.74 2.30
N LEU A 38 -10.61 22.99 1.89
CA LEU A 38 -9.55 23.96 2.20
C LEU A 38 -9.27 24.13 3.70
N PRO A 39 -10.25 24.25 4.60
CA PRO A 39 -10.00 24.35 6.04
C PRO A 39 -9.32 23.09 6.60
N ALA A 40 -9.76 21.92 6.13
CA ALA A 40 -9.17 20.65 6.54
C ALA A 40 -7.71 20.50 6.02
N ALA A 41 -7.45 20.97 4.81
CA ALA A 41 -6.10 20.98 4.23
C ALA A 41 -5.18 21.94 4.99
N LEU A 42 -5.63 23.16 5.31
CA LEU A 42 -4.87 24.12 6.11
C LEU A 42 -4.60 23.59 7.52
N TYR A 43 -5.60 22.99 8.16
CA TYR A 43 -5.43 22.35 9.46
C TYR A 43 -4.39 21.23 9.39
N TYR A 44 -4.47 20.38 8.35
CA TYR A 44 -3.51 19.31 8.13
C TYR A 44 -2.09 19.86 7.93
N LEU A 45 -1.90 20.91 7.14
CA LEU A 45 -0.61 21.56 6.94
C LEU A 45 -0.01 22.10 8.25
N ILE A 46 -0.84 22.78 9.07
CA ILE A 46 -0.42 23.27 10.39
C ILE A 46 0.00 22.11 11.29
N GLN A 47 -0.78 21.02 11.31
CA GLN A 47 -0.43 19.83 12.10
C GLN A 47 0.83 19.14 11.58
N THR A 48 1.08 19.17 10.28
CA THR A 48 2.30 18.61 9.65
C THR A 48 3.56 19.31 10.15
N ILE A 49 3.54 20.64 10.27
CA ILE A 49 4.68 21.41 10.81
C ILE A 49 4.86 21.14 12.30
N ARG A 50 3.77 21.08 13.06
CA ARG A 50 3.81 20.79 14.50
C ARG A 50 4.22 19.35 14.82
N PHE A 51 3.74 18.41 14.02
CA PHE A 51 3.92 16.97 14.19
C PHE A 51 4.18 16.30 12.84
N PRO A 52 5.43 16.22 12.39
CA PRO A 52 5.76 15.64 11.06
C PRO A 52 5.26 14.22 10.85
N ILE A 53 5.02 13.47 11.94
CA ILE A 53 4.40 12.14 11.88
C ILE A 53 2.99 12.17 11.24
N VAL A 54 2.27 13.29 11.32
CA VAL A 54 0.94 13.45 10.69
C VAL A 54 1.07 13.46 9.17
N ALA A 55 2.10 14.13 8.63
CA ALA A 55 2.41 14.08 7.19
C ALA A 55 2.70 12.65 6.76
N PHE A 56 3.48 11.93 7.56
CA PHE A 56 3.83 10.54 7.27
C PHE A 56 2.58 9.63 7.24
N TYR A 57 1.63 9.82 8.17
CA TYR A 57 0.34 9.11 8.13
C TYR A 57 -0.46 9.44 6.86
N GLY A 58 -0.48 10.73 6.47
CA GLY A 58 -1.14 11.17 5.24
C GLY A 58 -0.57 10.52 3.99
N LEU A 59 0.75 10.31 3.95
CA LEU A 59 1.40 9.59 2.85
C LEU A 59 0.95 8.13 2.75
N PHE A 60 0.76 7.42 3.87
CA PHE A 60 0.21 6.07 3.85
C PHE A 60 -1.20 6.04 3.25
N VAL A 61 -2.06 6.97 3.67
CA VAL A 61 -3.43 7.08 3.14
C VAL A 61 -3.39 7.43 1.66
N LEU A 62 -2.59 8.42 1.27
CA LEU A 62 -2.46 8.83 -0.13
C LEU A 62 -1.93 7.68 -1.00
N ASN A 63 -0.88 6.98 -0.57
CA ASN A 63 -0.33 5.85 -1.30
C ASN A 63 -1.35 4.74 -1.53
N TYR A 64 -2.25 4.54 -0.58
CA TYR A 64 -3.29 3.52 -0.70
C TYR A 64 -4.31 3.83 -1.80
N PHE A 65 -4.63 5.12 -1.99
CA PHE A 65 -5.65 5.57 -2.93
C PHE A 65 -5.10 6.15 -4.24
N ILE A 66 -3.80 6.46 -4.32
CA ILE A 66 -3.22 7.19 -5.44
C ILE A 66 -3.50 6.53 -6.80
N THR A 67 -3.44 5.20 -6.86
CA THR A 67 -3.72 4.46 -8.09
C THR A 67 -5.18 4.58 -8.51
N SER A 68 -6.10 4.56 -7.53
CA SER A 68 -7.51 4.81 -7.81
C SER A 68 -7.75 6.23 -8.27
N ILE A 69 -7.12 7.22 -7.64
CA ILE A 69 -7.21 8.63 -8.05
C ILE A 69 -6.75 8.77 -9.51
N ILE A 70 -5.63 8.17 -9.86
CA ILE A 70 -5.11 8.17 -11.24
C ILE A 70 -6.10 7.50 -12.19
N ARG A 71 -6.65 6.33 -11.82
CA ARG A 71 -7.59 5.56 -12.64
C ARG A 71 -8.91 6.29 -12.85
N TYR A 72 -9.48 6.84 -11.79
CA TYR A 72 -10.77 7.54 -11.85
C TYR A 72 -10.67 8.96 -12.43
N GLY A 73 -9.55 9.64 -12.19
CA GLY A 73 -9.31 10.99 -12.69
C GLY A 73 -8.67 11.06 -14.07
N ASN A 74 -8.25 9.91 -14.63
CA ASN A 74 -7.44 9.85 -15.86
C ASN A 74 -6.22 10.79 -15.83
N LEU A 75 -5.55 10.87 -14.66
CA LEU A 75 -4.48 11.81 -14.36
C LEU A 75 -3.12 11.16 -14.59
N SER A 76 -2.64 11.16 -15.84
CA SER A 76 -1.29 10.69 -16.12
C SER A 76 -0.24 11.54 -15.38
N GLY A 77 0.77 10.88 -14.78
CA GLY A 77 1.84 11.57 -14.05
C GLY A 77 1.51 11.98 -12.61
N PHE A 78 0.28 11.80 -12.13
CA PHE A 78 -0.12 12.17 -10.75
C PHE A 78 0.69 11.42 -9.66
N SER A 79 1.38 10.33 -10.00
CA SER A 79 2.28 9.63 -9.09
C SER A 79 3.41 10.51 -8.52
N VAL A 80 3.78 11.59 -9.21
CA VAL A 80 4.75 12.60 -8.73
C VAL A 80 4.31 13.25 -7.41
N VAL A 81 3.01 13.30 -7.13
CA VAL A 81 2.47 13.82 -5.86
C VAL A 81 2.99 13.03 -4.65
N MET A 82 3.26 11.72 -4.81
CA MET A 82 3.88 10.93 -3.75
C MET A 82 5.33 11.38 -3.48
N ASP A 83 6.07 11.66 -4.54
CA ASP A 83 7.46 12.12 -4.42
C ASP A 83 7.50 13.49 -3.71
N ILE A 84 6.66 14.42 -4.16
CA ILE A 84 6.49 15.74 -3.53
C ILE A 84 6.09 15.56 -2.05
N GLY A 85 5.13 14.70 -1.75
CA GLY A 85 4.68 14.44 -0.38
C GLY A 85 5.80 13.91 0.53
N LEU A 86 6.65 13.01 0.01
CA LEU A 86 7.82 12.50 0.75
C LEU A 86 8.83 13.60 1.05
N PHE A 87 9.18 14.42 0.05
CA PHE A 87 10.11 15.54 0.25
C PHE A 87 9.53 16.62 1.15
N CYS A 88 8.25 16.94 1.03
CA CYS A 88 7.56 17.86 1.95
C CYS A 88 7.55 17.32 3.38
N THR A 89 7.39 16.02 3.59
CA THR A 89 7.45 15.39 4.92
C THR A 89 8.85 15.47 5.50
N LEU A 90 9.88 15.23 4.70
CA LEU A 90 11.28 15.41 5.10
C LEU A 90 11.57 16.86 5.47
N PHE A 91 11.15 17.81 4.65
CA PHE A 91 11.28 19.24 4.91
C PHE A 91 10.56 19.66 6.19
N ALA A 92 9.32 19.19 6.40
CA ALA A 92 8.57 19.46 7.64
C ALA A 92 9.28 18.90 8.88
N ALA A 93 9.89 17.72 8.78
CA ALA A 93 10.68 17.13 9.85
C ALA A 93 11.93 17.97 10.17
N LEU A 94 12.62 18.49 9.15
CA LEU A 94 13.77 19.38 9.32
C LEU A 94 13.34 20.69 10.00
N VAL A 95 12.30 21.35 9.50
CA VAL A 95 11.77 22.59 10.08
C VAL A 95 11.35 22.38 11.54
N HIS A 96 10.63 21.30 11.83
CA HIS A 96 10.23 20.93 13.18
C HIS A 96 11.45 20.75 14.10
N SER A 97 12.49 20.07 13.62
CA SER A 97 13.71 19.84 14.38
C SER A 97 14.47 21.13 14.72
N ILE A 98 14.43 22.11 13.80
CA ILE A 98 15.06 23.42 13.99
C ILE A 98 14.25 24.30 14.96
N LEU A 99 12.93 24.33 14.79
CA LEU A 99 12.06 25.28 15.49
C LEU A 99 11.64 24.84 16.90
N THR A 100 11.46 23.55 17.15
CA THR A 100 10.75 23.09 18.34
C THR A 100 11.44 22.01 19.16
N GLN A 101 11.87 20.95 18.55
CA GLN A 101 12.47 19.80 19.23
C GLN A 101 13.43 19.05 18.31
N LYS A 102 14.54 18.57 18.89
CA LYS A 102 15.45 17.67 18.18
C LYS A 102 14.77 16.32 17.97
N LEU A 103 14.55 15.96 16.72
CA LEU A 103 14.15 14.61 16.35
C LEU A 103 15.34 13.63 16.51
N PRO A 104 15.09 12.34 16.80
CA PRO A 104 16.16 11.36 16.96
C PRO A 104 16.70 10.92 15.59
N TRP A 105 17.40 11.80 14.88
CA TRP A 105 17.95 11.54 13.54
C TRP A 105 18.86 10.31 13.50
N ASN A 106 19.55 10.01 14.61
CA ASN A 106 20.41 8.84 14.72
C ASN A 106 19.64 7.52 14.51
N ASN A 107 18.33 7.47 14.79
CA ASN A 107 17.51 6.30 14.50
C ASN A 107 17.37 6.04 13.01
N GLY A 108 17.56 7.08 12.18
CA GLY A 108 17.60 6.96 10.73
C GLY A 108 18.79 6.18 10.19
N ILE A 109 19.85 5.98 11.00
CA ILE A 109 21.03 5.22 10.60
C ILE A 109 20.89 3.80 11.16
N ASN A 110 20.37 2.90 10.35
CA ASN A 110 20.18 1.50 10.72
C ASN A 110 20.37 0.59 9.50
N VAL A 111 20.43 -0.72 9.73
CA VAL A 111 20.70 -1.71 8.67
C VAL A 111 19.74 -1.60 7.49
N LEU A 112 18.45 -1.35 7.75
CA LEU A 112 17.44 -1.21 6.70
C LEU A 112 17.69 0.03 5.84
N THR A 113 17.90 1.18 6.47
CA THR A 113 18.16 2.44 5.75
C THR A 113 19.47 2.42 5.00
N ILE A 114 20.51 1.78 5.57
CA ILE A 114 21.81 1.58 4.88
C ILE A 114 21.60 0.69 3.65
N GLY A 115 20.89 -0.42 3.77
CA GLY A 115 20.58 -1.29 2.64
C GLY A 115 19.79 -0.57 1.53
N CYS A 116 18.77 0.21 1.90
CA CYS A 116 18.01 1.02 0.96
C CYS A 116 18.86 2.14 0.32
N ALA A 117 19.80 2.74 1.07
CA ALA A 117 20.72 3.75 0.55
C ALA A 117 21.69 3.15 -0.46
N LEU A 118 22.28 1.98 -0.16
CA LEU A 118 23.17 1.26 -1.09
C LEU A 118 22.41 0.91 -2.38
N TRP A 119 21.17 0.45 -2.28
CA TRP A 119 20.34 0.21 -3.44
C TRP A 119 20.10 1.49 -4.27
N ALA A 120 19.76 2.59 -3.60
CA ALA A 120 19.55 3.88 -4.28
C ALA A 120 20.84 4.35 -4.98
N ILE A 121 22.00 4.25 -4.31
CA ILE A 121 23.30 4.60 -4.87
C ILE A 121 23.60 3.72 -6.10
N TYR A 122 23.43 2.41 -5.98
CA TYR A 122 23.61 1.50 -7.12
C TYR A 122 22.75 1.92 -8.31
N CYS A 123 21.46 2.14 -8.09
CA CYS A 123 20.56 2.61 -9.13
C CYS A 123 21.01 3.96 -9.74
N PHE A 124 21.49 4.91 -8.94
CA PHE A 124 22.02 6.16 -9.47
C PHE A 124 23.29 5.98 -10.30
N LEU A 125 24.15 5.05 -9.92
CA LEU A 125 25.36 4.75 -10.71
C LEU A 125 25.04 4.16 -12.10
N GLU A 126 23.88 3.49 -12.24
CA GLU A 126 23.40 2.99 -13.54
C GLU A 126 23.08 4.11 -14.54
N VAL A 127 23.09 5.38 -14.15
CA VAL A 127 23.04 6.53 -15.08
C VAL A 127 24.23 6.50 -16.05
N GLY A 128 25.37 5.98 -15.62
CA GLY A 128 26.56 5.79 -16.46
C GLY A 128 26.44 4.66 -17.48
N ASN A 129 25.38 3.86 -17.45
CA ASN A 129 25.16 2.78 -18.40
C ASN A 129 24.84 3.35 -19.79
N PRO A 130 25.59 3.01 -20.85
CA PRO A 130 25.38 3.54 -22.20
C PRO A 130 23.99 3.24 -22.79
N THR A 131 23.31 2.20 -22.28
CA THR A 131 21.97 1.81 -22.69
C THR A 131 20.86 2.43 -21.85
N ALA A 132 21.21 3.30 -20.88
CA ALA A 132 20.24 3.96 -20.02
C ALA A 132 19.35 4.92 -20.81
N VAL A 133 18.02 4.84 -20.59
CA VAL A 133 17.02 5.68 -21.22
C VAL A 133 16.31 6.50 -20.15
N PHE A 134 16.18 7.81 -20.36
CA PHE A 134 15.56 8.73 -19.38
C PHE A 134 14.14 8.30 -18.99
N GLU A 135 13.35 7.79 -19.94
CA GLU A 135 12.00 7.27 -19.67
C GLU A 135 11.98 6.12 -18.67
N ALA A 136 12.97 5.20 -18.75
CA ALA A 136 13.11 4.12 -17.78
C ALA A 136 13.38 4.67 -16.39
N TRP A 137 14.22 5.69 -16.26
CA TRP A 137 14.52 6.39 -15.01
C TRP A 137 13.29 7.06 -14.44
N SER A 138 12.55 7.82 -15.22
CA SER A 138 11.35 8.53 -14.79
C SER A 138 10.26 7.57 -14.29
N THR A 139 10.14 6.40 -14.94
CA THR A 139 9.18 5.37 -14.55
C THR A 139 9.63 4.61 -13.30
N SER A 140 10.93 4.38 -13.14
CA SER A 140 11.49 3.57 -12.04
C SER A 140 11.84 4.38 -10.80
N ARG A 141 11.68 5.71 -10.79
CA ARG A 141 12.10 6.62 -9.70
C ARG A 141 11.61 6.17 -8.31
N GLY A 142 10.37 5.67 -8.23
CA GLY A 142 9.80 5.19 -6.98
C GLY A 142 10.55 3.97 -6.40
N ILE A 143 11.13 3.12 -7.24
CA ILE A 143 11.94 1.97 -6.82
C ILE A 143 13.33 2.44 -6.37
N ILE A 144 13.83 3.54 -6.92
CA ILE A 144 15.18 4.04 -6.68
C ILE A 144 15.31 4.62 -5.27
N TYR A 145 14.53 5.64 -4.92
CA TYR A 145 14.75 6.40 -3.69
C TYR A 145 13.59 6.35 -2.68
N THR A 146 12.38 5.97 -3.10
CA THR A 146 11.21 5.97 -2.20
C THR A 146 11.43 5.05 -1.00
N GLY A 147 11.97 3.85 -1.22
CA GLY A 147 12.28 2.91 -0.16
C GLY A 147 13.24 3.50 0.88
N PHE A 148 14.28 4.18 0.43
CA PHE A 148 15.24 4.85 1.32
C PHE A 148 14.59 5.96 2.14
N ILE A 149 13.87 6.89 1.49
CA ILE A 149 13.24 8.03 2.19
C ILE A 149 12.18 7.54 3.18
N VAL A 150 11.35 6.57 2.81
CA VAL A 150 10.32 6.00 3.69
C VAL A 150 10.95 5.27 4.88
N ALA A 151 11.99 4.47 4.68
CA ALA A 151 12.69 3.77 5.75
C ALA A 151 13.36 4.77 6.72
N PHE A 152 14.00 5.80 6.19
CA PHE A 152 14.63 6.85 6.97
C PHE A 152 13.62 7.65 7.79
N LEU A 153 12.59 8.21 7.14
CA LEU A 153 11.54 8.97 7.82
C LEU A 153 10.79 8.11 8.83
N GLY A 154 10.48 6.86 8.49
CA GLY A 154 9.83 5.92 9.38
C GLY A 154 10.64 5.69 10.67
N SER A 155 11.96 5.48 10.52
CA SER A 155 12.87 5.27 11.66
C SER A 155 13.01 6.50 12.56
N VAL A 156 12.97 7.71 11.98
CA VAL A 156 13.07 8.98 12.74
C VAL A 156 11.74 9.35 13.38
N LEU A 157 10.63 9.25 12.66
CA LEU A 157 9.33 9.74 13.09
C LEU A 157 8.56 8.76 13.97
N ILE A 158 8.70 7.44 13.73
CA ILE A 158 8.02 6.40 14.52
C ILE A 158 8.88 6.03 15.74
N ASN A 159 9.11 6.96 16.61
CA ASN A 159 9.95 6.79 17.80
C ASN A 159 9.18 6.44 19.09
N ARG A 160 7.86 6.30 19.01
CA ARG A 160 6.98 5.96 20.16
C ARG A 160 5.99 4.88 19.77
N LEU A 161 5.73 3.95 20.69
CA LEU A 161 4.75 2.87 20.50
C LEU A 161 3.34 3.40 20.11
N ARG A 162 2.96 4.59 20.62
CA ARG A 162 1.71 5.24 20.25
C ARG A 162 1.60 5.47 18.74
N TYR A 163 2.68 5.87 18.07
CA TYR A 163 2.67 6.12 16.63
C TYR A 163 2.52 4.82 15.83
N VAL A 164 3.13 3.73 16.30
CA VAL A 164 2.91 2.39 15.72
C VAL A 164 1.43 2.00 15.81
N LYS A 165 0.80 2.20 16.99
CA LYS A 165 -0.63 1.92 17.17
C LYS A 165 -1.52 2.74 16.23
N HIS A 166 -1.19 4.01 16.02
CA HIS A 166 -1.93 4.86 15.06
C HIS A 166 -1.80 4.36 13.63
N ILE A 167 -0.59 3.99 13.17
CA ILE A 167 -0.37 3.42 11.84
C ILE A 167 -1.17 2.13 11.68
N LEU A 168 -1.10 1.23 12.64
CA LEU A 168 -1.85 -0.02 12.61
C LEU A 168 -3.37 0.22 12.55
N LEU A 169 -3.88 1.21 13.29
CA LEU A 169 -5.30 1.58 13.22
C LEU A 169 -5.65 2.15 11.84
N ILE A 170 -4.86 3.08 11.30
CA ILE A 170 -5.09 3.66 9.97
C ILE A 170 -5.08 2.55 8.91
N LEU A 171 -4.05 1.70 8.92
CA LEU A 171 -3.94 0.59 7.97
C LEU A 171 -5.11 -0.40 8.11
N SER A 172 -5.61 -0.66 9.32
CA SER A 172 -6.77 -1.54 9.50
C SER A 172 -8.03 -0.97 8.84
N ILE A 173 -8.26 0.33 8.94
CA ILE A 173 -9.38 1.01 8.27
C ILE A 173 -9.21 0.91 6.75
N LEU A 174 -8.00 1.16 6.24
CA LEU A 174 -7.70 1.06 4.81
C LEU A 174 -7.90 -0.38 4.28
N VAL A 175 -7.52 -1.39 5.06
CA VAL A 175 -7.78 -2.81 4.75
C VAL A 175 -9.27 -3.11 4.66
N LEU A 176 -10.07 -2.59 5.59
CA LEU A 176 -11.54 -2.74 5.55
C LEU A 176 -12.14 -2.10 4.30
N LEU A 177 -11.72 -0.88 3.97
CA LEU A 177 -12.18 -0.18 2.78
C LEU A 177 -11.78 -0.92 1.50
N ALA A 178 -10.56 -1.41 1.41
CA ALA A 178 -10.09 -2.17 0.25
C ALA A 178 -10.80 -3.52 0.13
N SER A 179 -11.04 -4.19 1.24
CA SER A 179 -11.83 -5.44 1.25
C SER A 179 -13.27 -5.19 0.80
N LEU A 180 -13.90 -4.12 1.30
CA LEU A 180 -15.25 -3.73 0.89
C LEU A 180 -15.30 -3.45 -0.63
N LYS A 181 -14.36 -2.69 -1.17
CA LYS A 181 -14.30 -2.41 -2.62
C LYS A 181 -14.08 -3.70 -3.43
N ALA A 182 -13.23 -4.61 -2.98
CA ALA A 182 -13.04 -5.90 -3.65
C ALA A 182 -14.31 -6.77 -3.62
N LEU A 183 -15.08 -6.72 -2.52
CA LEU A 183 -16.38 -7.38 -2.42
C LEU A 183 -17.40 -6.76 -3.39
N ILE A 184 -17.45 -5.44 -3.50
CA ILE A 184 -18.28 -4.73 -4.47
C ILE A 184 -17.91 -5.18 -5.89
N GLN A 185 -16.62 -5.18 -6.24
CA GLN A 185 -16.17 -5.68 -7.55
C GLN A 185 -16.60 -7.12 -7.82
N LYS A 186 -16.63 -7.98 -6.79
CA LYS A 186 -16.99 -9.38 -6.95
C LYS A 186 -18.51 -9.60 -7.09
N TYR A 187 -19.32 -8.97 -6.25
CA TYR A 187 -20.75 -9.28 -6.13
C TYR A 187 -21.65 -8.30 -6.91
N ILE A 188 -21.23 -7.08 -7.09
CA ILE A 188 -21.96 -6.04 -7.84
C ILE A 188 -21.35 -5.88 -9.23
N GLY A 189 -20.02 -6.02 -9.34
CA GLY A 189 -19.27 -5.85 -10.58
C GLY A 189 -18.38 -4.62 -10.57
N PHE A 190 -17.67 -4.45 -11.68
CA PHE A 190 -16.84 -3.28 -11.91
C PHE A 190 -17.70 -2.06 -12.24
N ASP A 191 -17.34 -0.92 -11.68
CA ASP A 191 -17.98 0.35 -12.02
C ASP A 191 -17.63 0.82 -13.45
N PRO A 192 -18.31 1.83 -14.02
CA PRO A 192 -18.08 2.27 -15.39
C PRO A 192 -16.63 2.71 -15.67
N LEU A 193 -15.96 3.37 -14.71
CA LEU A 193 -14.58 3.83 -14.86
C LEU A 193 -13.57 2.68 -14.77
N GLU A 194 -13.84 1.70 -13.91
CA GLU A 194 -13.06 0.47 -13.85
C GLU A 194 -13.20 -0.34 -15.14
N ARG A 195 -14.40 -0.43 -15.71
CA ARG A 195 -14.63 -1.10 -17.00
C ARG A 195 -13.86 -0.41 -18.13
N ALA A 196 -13.96 0.92 -18.22
CA ALA A 196 -13.22 1.69 -19.21
C ALA A 196 -11.69 1.46 -19.07
N TRP A 197 -11.17 1.38 -17.85
CA TRP A 197 -9.75 1.06 -17.62
C TRP A 197 -9.41 -0.39 -18.01
N LEU A 198 -10.29 -1.35 -17.72
CA LEU A 198 -10.12 -2.73 -18.16
C LEU A 198 -10.07 -2.85 -19.68
N ASP A 199 -10.96 -2.15 -20.40
CA ASP A 199 -11.03 -2.14 -21.88
C ASP A 199 -9.77 -1.50 -22.51
N GLN A 200 -9.13 -0.55 -21.83
CA GLN A 200 -7.85 0.06 -22.23
C GLN A 200 -6.63 -0.87 -22.05
N GLY A 201 -6.84 -2.13 -21.69
CA GLY A 201 -5.80 -3.16 -21.62
C GLY A 201 -5.65 -3.81 -20.24
N GLY A 202 -6.25 -3.27 -19.19
CA GLY A 202 -6.26 -3.87 -17.84
C GLY A 202 -6.85 -5.27 -17.82
N ALA A 203 -7.82 -5.56 -18.71
CA ALA A 203 -8.46 -6.87 -18.79
C ALA A 203 -7.48 -8.02 -19.05
N LYS A 204 -6.39 -7.79 -19.78
CA LYS A 204 -5.37 -8.83 -20.10
C LYS A 204 -4.81 -9.53 -18.86
N THR A 205 -4.73 -8.81 -17.75
CA THR A 205 -4.15 -9.33 -16.50
C THR A 205 -5.18 -9.61 -15.42
N HIS A 206 -6.41 -9.09 -15.56
CA HIS A 206 -7.45 -9.17 -14.54
C HIS A 206 -8.62 -10.08 -14.93
N ILE A 207 -8.92 -10.19 -16.23
CA ILE A 207 -9.96 -11.11 -16.75
C ILE A 207 -9.25 -12.21 -17.53
N ILE A 208 -8.97 -13.31 -16.87
CA ILE A 208 -8.19 -14.42 -17.43
C ILE A 208 -9.03 -15.69 -17.50
N ALA A 209 -8.61 -16.67 -18.29
CA ALA A 209 -9.33 -17.94 -18.48
C ALA A 209 -9.67 -18.67 -17.17
N THR A 210 -8.86 -18.51 -16.12
CA THR A 210 -9.06 -19.14 -14.80
C THR A 210 -9.97 -18.34 -13.86
N GLY A 211 -10.48 -17.17 -14.27
CA GLY A 211 -11.39 -16.33 -13.50
C GLY A 211 -10.96 -14.87 -13.39
N THR A 212 -11.79 -14.06 -12.74
CA THR A 212 -11.55 -12.65 -12.51
C THR A 212 -10.63 -12.44 -11.32
N ARG A 213 -9.67 -11.54 -11.47
CA ARG A 213 -8.73 -11.11 -10.44
C ARG A 213 -9.09 -9.71 -9.99
N TYR A 214 -9.56 -9.60 -8.76
CA TYR A 214 -9.98 -8.30 -8.20
C TYR A 214 -8.76 -7.49 -7.75
N PHE A 215 -8.81 -6.17 -7.92
CA PHE A 215 -7.68 -5.27 -7.67
C PHE A 215 -8.02 -4.13 -6.69
N SER A 216 -9.31 -3.92 -6.38
CA SER A 216 -9.76 -2.87 -5.45
C SER A 216 -9.16 -1.50 -5.78
N PHE A 217 -8.51 -0.83 -4.82
CA PHE A 217 -7.83 0.46 -4.99
C PHE A 217 -6.41 0.35 -5.56
N PHE A 218 -5.86 -0.85 -5.65
CA PHE A 218 -4.46 -1.07 -6.00
C PHE A 218 -4.21 -1.01 -7.52
N THR A 219 -2.93 -0.95 -7.87
CA THR A 219 -2.46 -0.97 -9.27
C THR A 219 -2.90 -2.23 -9.99
N ASP A 220 -2.77 -3.36 -9.29
CA ASP A 220 -3.07 -4.69 -9.81
C ASP A 220 -3.48 -5.65 -8.68
N ALA A 221 -3.97 -6.80 -9.09
CA ALA A 221 -4.40 -7.85 -8.18
C ALA A 221 -3.25 -8.45 -7.35
N GLY A 222 -1.99 -8.39 -7.83
CA GLY A 222 -0.83 -8.85 -7.09
C GLY A 222 -0.55 -7.98 -5.87
N ASN A 223 -0.59 -6.67 -6.07
CA ASN A 223 -0.45 -5.69 -4.99
C ASN A 223 -1.58 -5.79 -3.97
N LEU A 224 -2.83 -5.92 -4.42
CA LEU A 224 -3.94 -6.19 -3.52
C LEU A 224 -3.68 -7.45 -2.69
N GLY A 225 -3.35 -8.56 -3.34
CA GLY A 225 -3.15 -9.85 -2.66
C GLY A 225 -2.05 -9.80 -1.62
N SER A 226 -0.91 -9.21 -1.94
CA SER A 226 0.24 -9.10 -1.04
C SER A 226 -0.07 -8.23 0.18
N ASN A 227 -0.70 -7.07 -0.02
CA ASN A 227 -1.09 -6.18 1.08
C ASN A 227 -2.15 -6.82 1.98
N MET A 228 -3.12 -7.51 1.40
CA MET A 228 -4.18 -8.19 2.17
C MET A 228 -3.64 -9.43 2.90
N GLY A 229 -2.71 -10.18 2.30
CA GLY A 229 -2.02 -11.29 2.97
C GLY A 229 -1.20 -10.82 4.17
N MET A 230 -0.48 -9.69 4.03
CA MET A 230 0.24 -9.06 5.14
C MET A 230 -0.73 -8.62 6.25
N ALA A 231 -1.84 -7.96 5.89
CA ALA A 231 -2.85 -7.55 6.84
C ALA A 231 -3.43 -8.74 7.62
N GLY A 232 -3.71 -9.84 6.94
CA GLY A 232 -4.21 -11.07 7.58
C GLY A 232 -3.30 -11.56 8.70
N ILE A 233 -1.99 -11.57 8.49
CA ILE A 233 -1.01 -12.00 9.50
C ILE A 233 -0.82 -10.97 10.59
N VAL A 234 -0.58 -9.71 10.25
CA VAL A 234 -0.33 -8.65 11.23
C VAL A 234 -1.51 -8.51 12.19
N TYR A 235 -2.72 -8.41 11.67
CA TYR A 235 -3.92 -8.27 12.50
C TYR A 235 -4.33 -9.58 13.16
N GLY A 236 -4.01 -10.73 12.57
CA GLY A 236 -4.14 -12.03 13.22
C GLY A 236 -3.27 -12.15 14.48
N ILE A 237 -2.02 -11.74 14.40
CA ILE A 237 -1.10 -11.70 15.54
C ILE A 237 -1.63 -10.72 16.61
N ILE A 238 -2.03 -9.51 16.22
CA ILE A 238 -2.61 -8.53 17.16
C ILE A 238 -3.85 -9.10 17.86
N THR A 239 -4.70 -9.82 17.12
CA THR A 239 -5.88 -10.49 17.68
C THR A 239 -5.52 -11.49 18.75
N ILE A 240 -4.49 -12.31 18.56
CA ILE A 240 -4.05 -13.34 19.52
C ILE A 240 -3.53 -12.69 20.80
N TYR A 241 -2.74 -11.61 20.67
CA TYR A 241 -2.10 -10.95 21.80
C TYR A 241 -2.95 -9.84 22.45
N SER A 242 -4.11 -9.50 21.89
CA SER A 242 -4.98 -8.49 22.45
C SER A 242 -5.73 -9.01 23.69
N SER A 243 -5.65 -8.28 24.80
CA SER A 243 -6.39 -8.59 26.03
C SER A 243 -7.82 -8.05 26.01
N ASN A 244 -8.07 -6.96 25.29
CA ASN A 244 -9.39 -6.34 25.21
C ASN A 244 -10.26 -7.07 24.17
N ARG A 245 -11.44 -7.54 24.60
CA ARG A 245 -12.39 -8.28 23.77
C ARG A 245 -12.82 -7.51 22.50
N GLN A 246 -13.09 -6.21 22.63
CA GLN A 246 -13.50 -5.38 21.48
C GLN A 246 -12.38 -5.25 20.46
N THR A 247 -11.17 -4.96 20.92
CA THR A 247 -9.96 -4.87 20.07
C THR A 247 -9.68 -6.23 19.40
N LYS A 248 -9.84 -7.32 20.12
CA LYS A 248 -9.68 -8.68 19.61
C LYS A 248 -10.68 -9.00 18.49
N ILE A 249 -11.96 -8.68 18.68
CA ILE A 249 -13.00 -8.89 17.67
C ILE A 249 -12.72 -8.02 16.43
N TYR A 250 -12.43 -6.73 16.63
CA TYR A 250 -12.17 -5.79 15.55
C TYR A 250 -11.01 -6.27 14.66
N TYR A 251 -9.83 -6.50 15.24
CA TYR A 251 -8.68 -6.93 14.45
C TYR A 251 -8.83 -8.35 13.91
N GLY A 252 -9.59 -9.21 14.58
CA GLY A 252 -9.97 -10.53 14.06
C GLY A 252 -10.77 -10.44 12.76
N ILE A 253 -11.74 -9.53 12.71
CA ILE A 253 -12.52 -9.25 11.48
C ILE A 253 -11.59 -8.71 10.39
N VAL A 254 -10.71 -7.76 10.70
CA VAL A 254 -9.73 -7.21 9.74
C VAL A 254 -8.84 -8.31 9.18
N ALA A 255 -8.33 -9.21 10.03
CA ALA A 255 -7.48 -10.32 9.62
C ALA A 255 -8.21 -11.30 8.68
N LEU A 256 -9.43 -11.70 9.04
CA LEU A 256 -10.25 -12.61 8.23
C LEU A 256 -10.60 -12.00 6.86
N LEU A 257 -11.01 -10.73 6.84
CA LEU A 257 -11.30 -10.01 5.59
C LEU A 257 -10.03 -9.83 4.76
N GLY A 258 -8.88 -9.58 5.38
CA GLY A 258 -7.60 -9.51 4.70
C GLY A 258 -7.28 -10.83 3.98
N ILE A 259 -7.31 -11.96 4.68
CA ILE A 259 -7.07 -13.28 4.09
C ILE A 259 -8.08 -13.58 2.98
N TYR A 260 -9.37 -13.33 3.23
CA TYR A 260 -10.39 -13.54 2.21
C TYR A 260 -10.14 -12.72 0.94
N THR A 261 -9.82 -11.44 1.10
CA THR A 261 -9.55 -10.52 -0.01
C THR A 261 -8.26 -10.88 -0.74
N MET A 262 -7.25 -11.40 -0.04
CA MET A 262 -6.05 -11.98 -0.66
C MET A 262 -6.43 -13.09 -1.66
N PHE A 263 -7.34 -13.99 -1.27
CA PHE A 263 -7.84 -15.02 -2.20
C PHE A 263 -8.62 -14.42 -3.37
N LEU A 264 -9.41 -13.36 -3.15
CA LEU A 264 -10.13 -12.66 -4.23
C LEU A 264 -9.20 -12.07 -5.28
N SER A 265 -7.99 -11.66 -4.88
CA SER A 265 -6.99 -11.18 -5.84
C SER A 265 -6.57 -12.22 -6.87
N GLY A 266 -6.79 -13.50 -6.57
CA GLY A 266 -6.37 -14.60 -7.42
C GLY A 266 -4.86 -14.64 -7.68
N THR A 267 -4.05 -13.99 -6.84
CA THR A 267 -2.59 -13.91 -7.01
C THR A 267 -1.90 -14.99 -6.19
N ARG A 268 -1.38 -15.98 -6.85
CA ARG A 268 -0.71 -17.13 -6.22
C ARG A 268 0.50 -16.73 -5.37
N GLY A 269 1.33 -15.83 -5.89
CA GLY A 269 2.49 -15.31 -5.15
C GLY A 269 2.14 -14.60 -3.85
N ALA A 270 0.91 -14.09 -3.72
CA ALA A 270 0.45 -13.45 -2.50
C ALA A 270 0.36 -14.42 -1.31
N MET A 271 0.19 -15.72 -1.54
CA MET A 271 0.20 -16.74 -0.48
C MET A 271 1.54 -16.86 0.23
N ALA A 272 2.63 -16.51 -0.44
CA ALA A 272 3.96 -16.50 0.18
C ALA A 272 4.06 -15.46 1.31
N VAL A 273 3.28 -14.38 1.25
CA VAL A 273 3.31 -13.31 2.26
C VAL A 273 2.82 -13.80 3.63
N PRO A 274 1.61 -14.37 3.78
CA PRO A 274 1.18 -14.89 5.06
C PRO A 274 2.02 -16.06 5.54
N LEU A 275 2.48 -16.94 4.67
CA LEU A 275 3.33 -18.07 5.05
C LEU A 275 4.69 -17.58 5.58
N GLY A 276 5.35 -16.68 4.84
CA GLY A 276 6.61 -16.06 5.28
C GLY A 276 6.44 -15.23 6.55
N GLY A 277 5.34 -14.50 6.68
CA GLY A 277 5.01 -13.73 7.88
C GLY A 277 4.80 -14.60 9.12
N LEU A 278 4.10 -15.73 9.00
CA LEU A 278 3.95 -16.71 10.07
C LEU A 278 5.30 -17.33 10.47
N MET A 279 6.11 -17.71 9.49
CA MET A 279 7.44 -18.28 9.73
C MET A 279 8.33 -17.27 10.46
N LEU A 280 8.36 -16.02 10.01
CA LEU A 280 9.11 -14.95 10.65
C LEU A 280 8.63 -14.70 12.08
N PHE A 281 7.32 -14.68 12.30
CA PHE A 281 6.73 -14.54 13.63
C PHE A 281 7.15 -15.70 14.55
N GLY A 282 7.12 -16.94 14.06
CA GLY A 282 7.60 -18.10 14.80
C GLY A 282 9.06 -17.94 15.24
N LEU A 283 9.93 -17.56 14.32
CA LEU A 283 11.36 -17.36 14.58
C LEU A 283 11.63 -16.24 15.59
N ILE A 284 10.99 -15.07 15.41
CA ILE A 284 11.18 -13.91 16.30
C ILE A 284 10.65 -14.18 17.71
N SER A 285 9.56 -14.94 17.85
CA SER A 285 8.94 -15.25 19.15
C SER A 285 9.85 -16.09 20.07
N LYS A 286 10.88 -16.75 19.52
CA LYS A 286 11.80 -17.64 20.25
C LYS A 286 11.10 -18.75 21.06
N LYS A 287 9.85 -19.07 20.73
CA LYS A 287 9.04 -20.10 21.37
C LYS A 287 8.95 -21.32 20.47
N ALA A 288 9.60 -22.42 20.83
CA ALA A 288 9.68 -23.63 20.02
C ALA A 288 8.29 -24.14 19.56
N HIS A 289 7.27 -24.08 20.44
CA HIS A 289 5.92 -24.51 20.08
C HIS A 289 5.29 -23.64 18.98
N LEU A 290 5.58 -22.32 18.94
CA LEU A 290 5.09 -21.45 17.85
C LEU A 290 5.82 -21.73 16.54
N VAL A 291 7.13 -21.97 16.57
CA VAL A 291 7.89 -22.37 15.38
C VAL A 291 7.35 -23.68 14.81
N LEU A 292 7.15 -24.68 15.65
CA LEU A 292 6.58 -25.97 15.24
C LEU A 292 5.15 -25.84 14.70
N SER A 293 4.30 -25.03 15.36
CA SER A 293 2.92 -24.80 14.92
C SER A 293 2.86 -24.09 13.56
N THR A 294 3.72 -23.08 13.32
CA THR A 294 3.76 -22.38 12.04
C THR A 294 4.30 -23.27 10.92
N PHE A 295 5.31 -24.10 11.22
CA PHE A 295 5.84 -25.08 10.28
C PHE A 295 4.78 -26.14 9.91
N PHE A 296 4.10 -26.71 10.93
CA PHE A 296 3.04 -27.69 10.71
C PHE A 296 1.87 -27.11 9.91
N LEU A 297 1.45 -25.88 10.22
CA LEU A 297 0.42 -25.17 9.45
C LEU A 297 0.85 -24.97 7.99
N GLY A 298 2.13 -24.63 7.74
CA GLY A 298 2.68 -24.52 6.40
C GLY A 298 2.61 -25.85 5.63
N ILE A 299 2.94 -26.96 6.29
CA ILE A 299 2.79 -28.32 5.71
C ILE A 299 1.33 -28.62 5.39
N LEU A 300 0.41 -28.33 6.30
CA LEU A 300 -1.02 -28.56 6.06
C LEU A 300 -1.55 -27.77 4.86
N ILE A 301 -1.15 -26.49 4.74
CA ILE A 301 -1.50 -25.65 3.60
C ILE A 301 -0.91 -26.22 2.31
N TYR A 302 0.35 -26.64 2.34
CA TYR A 302 0.99 -27.30 1.20
C TYR A 302 0.24 -28.57 0.79
N LEU A 303 -0.03 -29.48 1.73
CA LEU A 303 -0.75 -30.73 1.46
C LEU A 303 -2.15 -30.46 0.91
N PHE A 304 -2.86 -29.48 1.46
CA PHE A 304 -4.19 -29.10 0.99
C PHE A 304 -4.15 -28.64 -0.48
N PHE A 305 -3.25 -27.75 -0.84
CA PHE A 305 -3.21 -27.23 -2.21
C PHE A 305 -2.51 -28.16 -3.21
N ALA A 306 -1.51 -28.93 -2.79
CA ALA A 306 -0.75 -29.81 -3.68
C ALA A 306 -1.41 -31.17 -3.90
N HIS A 307 -2.04 -31.74 -2.86
CA HIS A 307 -2.46 -33.14 -2.89
C HIS A 307 -3.97 -33.37 -2.72
N THR A 308 -4.79 -32.33 -2.45
CA THR A 308 -6.25 -32.54 -2.34
C THR A 308 -6.98 -31.89 -3.51
N TYR A 309 -8.19 -32.39 -3.80
CA TYR A 309 -9.10 -31.84 -4.80
C TYR A 309 -10.30 -31.10 -4.18
N ILE A 310 -10.27 -30.85 -2.86
CA ILE A 310 -11.35 -30.22 -2.12
C ILE A 310 -11.51 -28.76 -2.61
N GLY A 311 -12.73 -28.36 -3.00
CA GLY A 311 -13.04 -27.02 -3.50
C GLY A 311 -12.55 -26.72 -4.92
N GLN A 312 -12.28 -27.74 -5.76
CA GLN A 312 -11.81 -27.54 -7.13
C GLN A 312 -12.84 -26.85 -8.04
N SER A 313 -14.13 -26.93 -7.70
CA SER A 313 -15.20 -26.16 -8.35
C SER A 313 -15.07 -24.66 -8.15
N ASN A 314 -14.39 -24.22 -7.07
CA ASN A 314 -14.16 -22.82 -6.81
C ASN A 314 -12.96 -22.30 -7.63
N PRO A 315 -13.15 -21.33 -8.56
CA PRO A 315 -12.08 -20.83 -9.41
C PRO A 315 -10.88 -20.28 -8.64
N MET A 316 -11.12 -19.67 -7.45
CA MET A 316 -10.05 -19.10 -6.61
C MET A 316 -9.16 -20.21 -6.02
N ILE A 317 -9.77 -21.28 -5.47
CA ILE A 317 -9.02 -22.40 -4.89
C ILE A 317 -8.25 -23.14 -5.99
N ARG A 318 -8.92 -23.44 -7.12
CA ARG A 318 -8.30 -24.06 -8.28
C ARG A 318 -7.09 -23.28 -8.76
N ARG A 319 -7.19 -21.93 -8.81
CA ARG A 319 -6.08 -21.07 -9.20
C ARG A 319 -4.93 -21.11 -8.20
N MET A 320 -5.20 -21.13 -6.89
CA MET A 320 -4.12 -21.21 -5.89
C MET A 320 -3.35 -22.52 -5.99
N ARG A 321 -4.01 -23.61 -6.38
CA ARG A 321 -3.36 -24.92 -6.60
C ARG A 321 -2.30 -24.89 -7.68
N THR A 322 -2.51 -24.14 -8.77
CA THR A 322 -1.50 -24.06 -9.84
C THR A 322 -0.18 -23.47 -9.39
N ALA A 323 -0.11 -22.84 -8.20
CA ALA A 323 1.16 -22.44 -7.60
C ALA A 323 2.05 -23.63 -7.20
N PHE A 324 1.42 -24.75 -6.90
CA PHE A 324 2.11 -25.99 -6.47
C PHE A 324 2.31 -26.99 -7.63
N HIS A 325 1.78 -26.68 -8.81
CA HIS A 325 1.97 -27.42 -10.08
C HIS A 325 2.52 -26.47 -11.15
N PRO A 326 3.80 -26.03 -11.04
CA PRO A 326 4.34 -24.97 -11.89
C PRO A 326 4.42 -25.34 -13.39
N THR A 327 4.53 -26.62 -13.71
CA THR A 327 4.58 -27.12 -15.12
C THR A 327 3.26 -26.89 -15.86
N GLU A 328 2.14 -26.87 -15.17
CA GLU A 328 0.80 -26.61 -15.73
C GLU A 328 0.48 -25.11 -15.83
N ASP A 329 1.38 -24.26 -15.34
CA ASP A 329 1.15 -22.83 -15.28
C ASP A 329 1.71 -22.09 -16.48
N ALA A 330 0.82 -21.56 -17.32
CA ALA A 330 1.17 -20.75 -18.48
C ALA A 330 2.07 -19.54 -18.13
N SER A 331 1.82 -18.90 -16.97
CA SER A 331 2.62 -17.75 -16.52
C SER A 331 4.03 -18.14 -16.08
N PHE A 332 4.20 -19.31 -15.48
CA PHE A 332 5.52 -19.85 -15.15
C PHE A 332 6.29 -20.21 -16.41
N ASN A 333 5.65 -20.87 -17.36
CA ASN A 333 6.26 -21.27 -18.62
C ASN A 333 6.73 -20.07 -19.45
N VAL A 334 5.92 -19.01 -19.55
CA VAL A 334 6.32 -17.74 -20.20
C VAL A 334 7.54 -17.10 -19.53
N ARG A 335 7.59 -17.09 -18.20
CA ARG A 335 8.76 -16.56 -17.46
C ARG A 335 10.01 -17.41 -17.67
N ALA A 336 9.86 -18.73 -17.69
CA ALA A 336 10.97 -19.65 -17.94
C ALA A 336 11.51 -19.46 -19.36
N GLU A 337 10.63 -19.26 -20.33
CA GLU A 337 11.01 -18.98 -21.71
C GLU A 337 11.68 -17.61 -21.88
N ASN A 338 11.13 -16.56 -21.26
CA ASN A 338 11.75 -15.24 -21.24
C ASN A 338 13.12 -15.26 -20.57
N LYS A 339 13.31 -16.02 -19.47
CA LYS A 339 14.62 -16.21 -18.85
C LYS A 339 15.63 -16.86 -19.80
N LYS A 340 15.21 -17.88 -20.57
CA LYS A 340 16.07 -18.48 -21.60
C LYS A 340 16.47 -17.48 -22.69
N LYS A 341 15.53 -16.67 -23.17
CA LYS A 341 15.80 -15.61 -24.15
C LYS A 341 16.77 -14.56 -23.60
N LEU A 342 16.55 -14.10 -22.37
CA LEU A 342 17.44 -13.13 -21.72
C LEU A 342 18.86 -13.67 -21.51
N ALA A 343 19.01 -14.95 -21.18
CA ALA A 343 20.31 -15.59 -20.96
C ALA A 343 21.23 -15.54 -22.19
N VAL A 344 20.65 -15.46 -23.39
CA VAL A 344 21.42 -15.29 -24.63
C VAL A 344 22.04 -13.89 -24.70
N TYR A 345 21.30 -12.85 -24.27
CA TYR A 345 21.80 -11.46 -24.27
C TYR A 345 22.82 -11.19 -23.15
N LEU A 346 22.79 -11.96 -22.06
CA LEU A 346 23.73 -11.81 -20.93
C LEU A 346 25.06 -12.55 -21.17
N LYS A 347 25.16 -13.38 -22.20
CA LYS A 347 26.40 -14.12 -22.55
C LYS A 347 27.24 -13.40 -23.60
N ASN A 348 26.71 -12.40 -24.26
CA ASN A 348 27.39 -11.53 -25.20
C ASN A 348 27.64 -10.15 -24.55
#